data_f0b4970ee5a77c2b2f37700f7f9cebd7
#
_entry.id   f0b4970ee5a77c2b2f37700f7f9cebd7
#
_cell.length_a   1.000
_cell.length_b   1.000
_cell.length_c   1.000
_cell.angle_alpha   90.00
_cell.angle_beta   90.00
_cell.angle_gamma   90.00
#
_symmetry.space_group_name_H-M   'P 1'
#
loop_
_entity.id
_entity.type
_entity.pdbx_description
1 polymer ?
#
loop_
_entity_poly.entity_id
_entity_poly.type
_entity_poly.pdbx_seq_one_letter_code
_entity_poly.pdbx_strand_id
1 'polypeptide(L)'
;MITETKSVVCCGCAQQCGIVVQVRDNRISSIVGDKDHPSSQGFICVKGAEAVELHYGSGRVHWPLKRIGRRGEDKWQEIGWDQALDEIAAKIRELKNGYGPETVAVTFGTFHGADWGIGERFLNLFGSPNSVGQDKICLGPTTIAEALTYGFGPTVYTYPIPEITKCIALRGMRPSASAPLL
;
A
#
# COMPACT_ATOMS: atom_id res chain seq x y z
N MET A 1 -11.54 -30.75 8.41
CA MET A 1 -11.55 -29.42 7.79
C MET A 1 -11.71 -28.38 8.89
N ILE A 2 -10.70 -27.59 9.12
CA ILE A 2 -10.76 -26.48 10.10
C ILE A 2 -11.23 -25.25 9.33
N THR A 3 -12.36 -24.69 9.71
CA THR A 3 -12.89 -23.44 9.13
C THR A 3 -12.88 -22.39 10.22
N GLU A 4 -12.21 -21.28 9.97
CA GLU A 4 -12.18 -20.11 10.86
C GLU A 4 -12.78 -18.91 10.14
N THR A 5 -13.49 -18.07 10.91
CA THR A 5 -14.00 -16.78 10.42
C THR A 5 -13.33 -15.67 11.21
N LYS A 6 -12.77 -14.67 10.51
CA LYS A 6 -12.04 -13.56 11.13
C LYS A 6 -12.55 -12.23 10.59
N SER A 7 -12.89 -11.30 11.48
CA SER A 7 -13.15 -9.91 11.15
C SER A 7 -11.82 -9.15 11.16
N VAL A 8 -11.50 -8.50 10.05
CA VAL A 8 -10.26 -7.75 9.86
C VAL A 8 -10.53 -6.51 9.01
N VAL A 9 -9.50 -5.68 8.80
CA VAL A 9 -9.60 -4.47 7.99
C VAL A 9 -8.96 -4.70 6.62
N CYS A 10 -9.64 -4.26 5.56
CA CYS A 10 -9.12 -4.30 4.21
C CYS A 10 -7.99 -3.26 4.04
N CYS A 11 -6.84 -3.71 3.56
CA CYS A 11 -5.66 -2.87 3.30
C CYS A 11 -5.53 -2.45 1.83
N GLY A 12 -6.56 -2.63 1.01
CA GLY A 12 -6.52 -2.32 -0.43
C GLY A 12 -6.51 -0.82 -0.78
N CYS A 13 -6.86 0.05 0.17
CA CYS A 13 -6.78 1.51 0.06
C CYS A 13 -6.96 2.15 1.45
N ALA A 14 -6.88 3.48 1.51
CA ALA A 14 -6.99 4.25 2.74
C ALA A 14 -8.38 4.20 3.40
N GLN A 15 -9.41 3.64 2.75
CA GLN A 15 -10.77 3.57 3.28
C GLN A 15 -10.93 2.57 4.42
N GLN A 16 -10.03 1.59 4.53
CA GLN A 16 -9.98 0.64 5.65
C GLN A 16 -11.32 -0.03 5.96
N CYS A 17 -12.06 -0.47 4.94
CA CYS A 17 -13.33 -1.16 5.11
C CYS A 17 -13.18 -2.41 5.97
N GLY A 18 -14.14 -2.66 6.86
CA GLY A 18 -14.23 -3.92 7.61
C GLY A 18 -14.59 -5.08 6.67
N ILE A 19 -13.90 -6.18 6.83
CA ILE A 19 -14.14 -7.40 6.06
C ILE A 19 -14.17 -8.62 6.97
N VAL A 20 -15.00 -9.59 6.60
CA VAL A 20 -15.05 -10.91 7.21
C VAL A 20 -14.39 -11.89 6.26
N VAL A 21 -13.34 -12.55 6.74
CA VAL A 21 -12.53 -13.49 5.98
C VAL A 21 -12.83 -14.91 6.48
N GLN A 22 -13.18 -15.81 5.57
CA GLN A 22 -13.25 -17.23 5.85
C GLN A 22 -11.95 -17.92 5.46
N VAL A 23 -11.35 -18.61 6.41
CA VAL A 23 -10.15 -19.41 6.21
C VAL A 23 -10.52 -20.88 6.34
N ARG A 24 -10.19 -21.68 5.36
CA ARG A 24 -10.42 -23.13 5.33
C ARG A 24 -9.08 -23.82 5.06
N ASP A 25 -8.69 -24.70 5.97
CA ASP A 25 -7.41 -25.42 5.88
C ASP A 25 -6.21 -24.50 5.55
N ASN A 26 -6.09 -23.40 6.29
CA ASN A 26 -5.05 -22.36 6.15
C ASN A 26 -5.07 -21.61 4.81
N ARG A 27 -6.17 -21.63 4.07
CA ARG A 27 -6.36 -20.83 2.85
C ARG A 27 -7.59 -19.96 2.97
N ILE A 28 -7.48 -18.72 2.51
CA ILE A 28 -8.64 -17.82 2.40
C ILE A 28 -9.58 -18.40 1.34
N SER A 29 -10.82 -18.67 1.73
CA SER A 29 -11.84 -19.22 0.84
C SER A 29 -12.85 -18.16 0.38
N SER A 30 -13.10 -17.13 1.20
CA SER A 30 -13.97 -16.02 0.80
C SER A 30 -13.67 -14.77 1.61
N ILE A 31 -14.01 -13.63 1.03
CA ILE A 31 -13.97 -12.31 1.68
C ILE A 31 -15.30 -11.62 1.40
N VAL A 32 -15.95 -11.12 2.45
CA VAL A 32 -17.19 -10.33 2.36
C VAL A 32 -17.09 -9.09 3.24
N GLY A 33 -17.92 -8.08 3.00
CA GLY A 33 -17.97 -6.90 3.85
C GLY A 33 -18.50 -7.22 5.25
N ASP A 34 -17.90 -6.63 6.27
CA ASP A 34 -18.33 -6.74 7.65
C ASP A 34 -19.48 -5.77 7.92
N LYS A 35 -20.67 -6.31 8.20
CA LYS A 35 -21.89 -5.50 8.44
C LYS A 35 -21.84 -4.74 9.76
N ASP A 36 -21.04 -5.22 10.70
CA ASP A 36 -20.90 -4.62 12.03
C ASP A 36 -19.79 -3.55 12.07
N HIS A 37 -19.06 -3.39 10.97
CA HIS A 37 -18.03 -2.36 10.90
C HIS A 37 -18.63 -0.95 10.86
N PRO A 38 -18.26 -0.03 11.76
CA PRO A 38 -18.96 1.25 11.96
C PRO A 38 -18.96 2.17 10.72
N SER A 39 -17.89 2.13 9.93
CA SER A 39 -17.76 3.01 8.76
C SER A 39 -18.27 2.38 7.46
N SER A 40 -17.96 1.10 7.21
CA SER A 40 -18.27 0.45 5.93
C SER A 40 -19.58 -0.32 5.91
N GLN A 41 -20.11 -0.68 7.10
CA GLN A 41 -21.44 -1.29 7.27
C GLN A 41 -21.77 -2.40 6.25
N GLY A 42 -20.78 -3.26 5.96
CA GLY A 42 -20.92 -4.36 5.01
C GLY A 42 -20.50 -4.01 3.57
N PHE A 43 -20.16 -2.75 3.29
CA PHE A 43 -19.65 -2.41 1.95
C PHE A 43 -18.26 -3.00 1.72
N ILE A 44 -18.06 -3.55 0.52
CA ILE A 44 -16.77 -3.97 0.00
C ILE A 44 -16.72 -3.67 -1.51
N CYS A 45 -15.64 -3.06 -1.97
CA CYS A 45 -15.44 -2.82 -3.39
C CYS A 45 -14.71 -3.98 -4.08
N VAL A 46 -14.62 -3.93 -5.39
CA VAL A 46 -13.95 -4.96 -6.19
C VAL A 46 -12.51 -5.25 -5.74
N LYS A 47 -11.74 -4.26 -5.29
CA LYS A 47 -10.37 -4.46 -4.80
C LYS A 47 -10.31 -5.38 -3.58
N GLY A 48 -11.26 -5.25 -2.67
CA GLY A 48 -11.35 -6.11 -1.49
C GLY A 48 -11.95 -7.47 -1.81
N ALA A 49 -12.98 -7.51 -2.65
CA ALA A 49 -13.64 -8.76 -3.05
C ALA A 49 -12.69 -9.69 -3.81
N GLU A 50 -11.90 -9.14 -4.73
CA GLU A 50 -10.95 -9.88 -5.57
C GLU A 50 -9.58 -10.10 -4.91
N ALA A 51 -9.41 -9.74 -3.64
CA ALA A 51 -8.13 -9.92 -2.94
C ALA A 51 -7.69 -11.38 -2.83
N VAL A 52 -8.63 -12.34 -2.83
CA VAL A 52 -8.33 -13.78 -2.86
C VAL A 52 -7.63 -14.15 -4.16
N GLU A 53 -8.17 -13.71 -5.31
CA GLU A 53 -7.58 -13.97 -6.62
C GLU A 53 -6.22 -13.27 -6.75
N LEU A 54 -6.09 -12.03 -6.28
CA LEU A 54 -4.81 -11.32 -6.25
C LEU A 54 -3.76 -12.08 -5.42
N HIS A 55 -4.17 -12.75 -4.34
CA HIS A 55 -3.26 -13.47 -3.45
C HIS A 55 -2.84 -14.84 -3.97
N TYR A 56 -3.75 -15.58 -4.61
CA TYR A 56 -3.53 -16.96 -5.07
C TYR A 56 -3.49 -17.12 -6.58
N GLY A 57 -3.71 -16.07 -7.34
CA GLY A 57 -3.71 -16.11 -8.80
C GLY A 57 -2.39 -16.57 -9.40
N SER A 58 -2.45 -17.19 -10.55
CA SER A 58 -1.29 -17.77 -11.24
C SER A 58 -0.20 -16.77 -11.65
N GLY A 59 -0.58 -15.47 -11.73
CA GLY A 59 0.37 -14.37 -12.00
C GLY A 59 1.12 -13.86 -10.75
N ARG A 60 0.85 -14.44 -9.57
CA ARG A 60 1.52 -14.01 -8.33
C ARG A 60 2.98 -14.41 -8.34
N VAL A 61 3.87 -13.43 -8.17
CA VAL A 61 5.30 -13.66 -8.00
C VAL A 61 5.57 -14.16 -6.58
N HIS A 62 6.17 -15.36 -6.45
CA HIS A 62 6.46 -16.00 -5.16
C HIS A 62 7.95 -15.92 -4.77
N TRP A 63 8.82 -15.74 -5.74
CA TRP A 63 10.27 -15.70 -5.55
C TRP A 63 10.87 -14.46 -6.21
N PRO A 64 12.03 -13.98 -5.74
CA PRO A 64 12.75 -12.91 -6.42
C PRO A 64 13.05 -13.30 -7.88
N LEU A 65 12.85 -12.33 -8.78
CA LEU A 65 13.11 -12.50 -10.21
C LEU A 65 14.33 -11.68 -10.62
N LYS A 66 15.34 -12.34 -11.13
CA LYS A 66 16.52 -11.71 -11.73
C LYS A 66 16.36 -11.61 -13.24
N ARG A 67 16.51 -10.42 -13.79
CA ARG A 67 16.52 -10.26 -15.24
C ARG A 67 17.80 -10.83 -15.85
N ILE A 68 17.66 -11.72 -16.82
CA ILE A 68 18.76 -12.36 -17.54
C ILE A 68 18.89 -11.88 -19.00
N GLY A 69 17.90 -11.12 -19.51
CA GLY A 69 17.90 -10.53 -20.82
C GLY A 69 18.15 -9.02 -20.82
N ARG A 70 18.16 -8.41 -22.00
CA ARG A 70 18.17 -6.95 -22.15
C ARG A 70 16.88 -6.33 -21.61
N ARG A 71 16.94 -5.04 -21.31
CA ARG A 71 15.75 -4.31 -20.86
C ARG A 71 14.67 -4.35 -21.96
N GLY A 72 13.46 -4.83 -21.61
CA GLY A 72 12.34 -4.99 -22.54
C GLY A 72 12.21 -6.37 -23.19
N GLU A 73 13.16 -7.32 -22.97
CA GLU A 73 13.05 -8.69 -23.50
C GLU A 73 12.16 -9.61 -22.62
N ASP A 74 11.76 -9.17 -21.46
CA ASP A 74 10.91 -9.91 -20.51
C ASP A 74 11.46 -11.32 -20.15
N LYS A 75 12.79 -11.43 -20.03
CA LYS A 75 13.47 -12.67 -19.67
C LYS A 75 13.90 -12.62 -18.21
N TRP A 76 13.31 -13.49 -17.40
CA TRP A 76 13.51 -13.54 -15.96
C TRP A 76 13.91 -14.93 -15.50
N GLN A 77 14.68 -14.98 -14.43
CA GLN A 77 15.06 -16.20 -13.72
C GLN A 77 14.66 -16.06 -12.26
N GLU A 78 14.00 -17.07 -11.72
CA GLU A 78 13.80 -17.17 -10.28
C GLU A 78 15.11 -17.43 -9.56
N ILE A 79 15.36 -16.72 -8.47
CA ILE A 79 16.54 -16.86 -7.61
C ILE A 79 16.12 -16.93 -6.14
N GLY A 80 17.00 -17.45 -5.29
CA GLY A 80 16.77 -17.46 -3.85
C GLY A 80 16.88 -16.08 -3.22
N TRP A 81 16.26 -15.92 -2.06
CA TRP A 81 16.30 -14.66 -1.30
C TRP A 81 17.71 -14.25 -0.90
N ASP A 82 18.55 -15.19 -0.44
CA ASP A 82 19.93 -14.91 -0.04
C ASP A 82 20.73 -14.35 -1.21
N GLN A 83 20.64 -15.00 -2.38
CA GLN A 83 21.27 -14.50 -3.59
C GLN A 83 20.79 -13.10 -3.98
N ALA A 84 19.48 -12.88 -3.94
CA ALA A 84 18.89 -11.57 -4.29
C ALA A 84 19.41 -10.48 -3.36
N LEU A 85 19.39 -10.72 -2.05
CA LEU A 85 19.84 -9.76 -1.04
C LEU A 85 21.34 -9.48 -1.14
N ASP A 86 22.15 -10.51 -1.34
CA ASP A 86 23.60 -10.35 -1.48
C ASP A 86 23.98 -9.54 -2.72
N GLU A 87 23.38 -9.84 -3.88
CA GLU A 87 23.62 -9.10 -5.11
C GLU A 87 23.19 -7.63 -5.00
N ILE A 88 21.99 -7.37 -4.42
CA ILE A 88 21.50 -6.01 -4.18
C ILE A 88 22.44 -5.26 -3.23
N ALA A 89 22.80 -5.87 -2.10
CA ALA A 89 23.68 -5.25 -1.12
C ALA A 89 25.07 -4.95 -1.68
N ALA A 90 25.62 -5.86 -2.49
CA ALA A 90 26.90 -5.66 -3.17
C ALA A 90 26.83 -4.46 -4.13
N LYS A 91 25.76 -4.38 -4.94
CA LYS A 91 25.57 -3.29 -5.90
C LYS A 91 25.37 -1.94 -5.23
N ILE A 92 24.57 -1.87 -4.18
CA ILE A 92 24.34 -0.63 -3.41
C ILE A 92 25.66 -0.16 -2.76
N ARG A 93 26.47 -1.07 -2.21
CA ARG A 93 27.80 -0.72 -1.65
C ARG A 93 28.77 -0.24 -2.71
N GLU A 94 28.80 -0.87 -3.88
CA GLU A 94 29.61 -0.41 -5.02
C GLU A 94 29.24 1.04 -5.39
N LEU A 95 27.96 1.34 -5.54
CA LEU A 95 27.47 2.68 -5.88
C LEU A 95 27.84 3.70 -4.80
N LYS A 96 27.62 3.38 -3.53
CA LYS A 96 27.98 4.24 -2.40
C LYS A 96 29.48 4.55 -2.40
N ASN A 97 30.33 3.55 -2.60
CA ASN A 97 31.79 3.72 -2.57
C ASN A 97 32.32 4.49 -3.79
N GLY A 98 31.69 4.34 -4.95
CA GLY A 98 32.14 5.00 -6.17
C GLY A 98 31.60 6.40 -6.38
N TYR A 99 30.39 6.69 -5.89
CA TYR A 99 29.65 7.91 -6.25
C TYR A 99 28.98 8.61 -5.06
N GLY A 100 29.07 8.07 -3.87
CA GLY A 100 28.41 8.61 -2.67
C GLY A 100 27.04 8.00 -2.40
N PRO A 101 26.53 8.13 -1.18
CA PRO A 101 25.25 7.54 -0.77
C PRO A 101 24.03 8.16 -1.49
N GLU A 102 24.12 9.39 -1.93
CA GLU A 102 23.07 10.13 -2.63
C GLU A 102 22.73 9.54 -4.01
N THR A 103 23.53 8.61 -4.53
CA THR A 103 23.21 7.88 -5.78
C THR A 103 22.08 6.87 -5.62
N VAL A 104 21.71 6.54 -4.39
CA VAL A 104 20.61 5.63 -4.08
C VAL A 104 19.42 6.42 -3.57
N ALA A 105 18.26 6.17 -4.18
CA ALA A 105 16.98 6.74 -3.75
C ALA A 105 15.99 5.62 -3.43
N VAL A 106 15.13 5.84 -2.45
CA VAL A 106 13.97 4.98 -2.17
C VAL A 106 12.70 5.70 -2.58
N THR A 107 11.91 5.05 -3.42
CA THR A 107 10.61 5.55 -3.86
C THR A 107 9.50 4.74 -3.22
N PHE A 108 8.59 5.44 -2.55
CA PHE A 108 7.44 4.85 -1.89
C PHE A 108 6.16 5.05 -2.73
N GLY A 109 5.30 4.04 -2.71
CA GLY A 109 3.92 4.16 -3.15
C GLY A 109 3.04 4.83 -2.10
N THR A 110 1.74 4.58 -2.17
CA THR A 110 0.79 5.05 -1.16
C THR A 110 1.08 4.38 0.19
N PHE A 111 1.13 5.17 1.24
CA PHE A 111 1.42 4.72 2.59
C PHE A 111 0.36 3.77 3.14
N HIS A 112 0.77 2.57 3.54
CA HIS A 112 -0.10 1.55 4.12
C HIS A 112 0.57 0.71 5.21
N GLY A 113 1.39 1.29 6.07
CA GLY A 113 1.97 0.56 7.17
C GLY A 113 3.39 0.97 7.54
N ALA A 114 4.17 0.01 8.05
CA ALA A 114 5.51 0.25 8.55
C ALA A 114 6.61 0.35 7.47
N ASP A 115 6.29 0.03 6.23
CA ASP A 115 7.22 -0.01 5.10
C ASP A 115 7.91 1.34 4.86
N TRP A 116 7.18 2.45 4.97
CA TRP A 116 7.80 3.77 4.90
C TRP A 116 8.83 3.96 6.00
N GLY A 117 8.45 3.73 7.27
CA GLY A 117 9.38 3.88 8.40
C GLY A 117 10.63 3.02 8.25
N ILE A 118 10.50 1.81 7.70
CA ILE A 118 11.62 0.91 7.41
C ILE A 118 12.50 1.50 6.31
N GLY A 119 11.91 2.01 5.22
CA GLY A 119 12.64 2.63 4.13
C GLY A 119 13.38 3.92 4.54
N GLU A 120 12.73 4.78 5.32
CA GLU A 120 13.37 5.99 5.89
C GLU A 120 14.53 5.61 6.82
N ARG A 121 14.34 4.61 7.67
CA ARG A 121 15.42 4.10 8.53
C ARG A 121 16.59 3.54 7.72
N PHE A 122 16.31 2.82 6.65
CA PHE A 122 17.34 2.33 5.73
C PHE A 122 18.14 3.50 5.14
N LEU A 123 17.47 4.52 4.60
CA LEU A 123 18.13 5.71 4.02
C LEU A 123 18.97 6.45 5.06
N ASN A 124 18.46 6.63 6.28
CA ASN A 124 19.20 7.29 7.37
C ASN A 124 20.50 6.52 7.73
N LEU A 125 20.42 5.18 7.82
CA LEU A 125 21.60 4.36 8.12
C LEU A 125 22.56 4.27 6.92
N PHE A 126 22.03 4.29 5.71
CA PHE A 126 22.82 4.28 4.49
C PHE A 126 23.51 5.62 4.24
N GLY A 127 22.88 6.72 4.66
CA GLY A 127 23.37 8.09 4.52
C GLY A 127 22.84 8.81 3.27
N SER A 128 21.76 8.30 2.63
CA SER A 128 21.14 8.97 1.49
C SER A 128 19.99 9.88 1.94
N PRO A 129 19.91 11.13 1.43
CA PRO A 129 18.79 12.02 1.67
C PRO A 129 17.59 11.78 0.71
N ASN A 130 17.72 10.84 -0.22
CA ASN A 130 16.82 10.72 -1.36
C ASN A 130 15.61 9.79 -1.06
N SER A 131 14.70 10.30 -0.25
CA SER A 131 13.37 9.73 -0.03
C SER A 131 12.35 10.41 -0.94
N VAL A 132 11.67 9.66 -1.77
CA VAL A 132 10.65 10.15 -2.69
C VAL A 132 9.34 9.39 -2.49
N GLY A 133 8.31 10.07 -2.04
CA GLY A 133 6.99 9.50 -1.83
C GLY A 133 5.89 10.39 -2.39
N GLN A 134 4.68 9.85 -2.46
CA GLN A 134 3.48 10.59 -2.86
C GLN A 134 3.17 11.74 -1.88
N ASP A 135 3.67 11.68 -0.67
CA ASP A 135 3.57 12.72 0.34
C ASP A 135 4.07 14.09 -0.15
N LYS A 136 5.07 14.12 -1.03
CA LYS A 136 5.66 15.36 -1.55
C LYS A 136 4.71 16.17 -2.45
N ILE A 137 3.82 15.51 -3.17
CA ILE A 137 2.94 16.13 -4.18
C ILE A 137 1.45 15.88 -3.95
N CYS A 138 1.08 15.06 -2.97
CA CYS A 138 -0.31 14.68 -2.68
C CYS A 138 -0.68 15.07 -1.25
N LEU A 139 -0.42 14.20 -0.30
CA LEU A 139 -0.85 14.38 1.09
C LEU A 139 -0.09 15.50 1.81
N GLY A 140 1.19 15.69 1.54
CA GLY A 140 2.00 16.72 2.19
C GLY A 140 1.46 18.13 1.98
N PRO A 141 1.24 18.60 0.74
CA PRO A 141 0.62 19.90 0.48
C PRO A 141 -0.75 20.06 1.12
N THR A 142 -1.59 19.00 1.09
CA THR A 142 -2.91 19.02 1.73
C THR A 142 -2.79 19.17 3.24
N THR A 143 -1.94 18.38 3.89
CA THR A 143 -1.72 18.43 5.33
C THR A 143 -1.19 19.81 5.79
N ILE A 144 -0.28 20.40 5.02
CA ILE A 144 0.24 21.75 5.30
C ILE A 144 -0.87 22.79 5.17
N ALA A 145 -1.67 22.73 4.09
CA ALA A 145 -2.79 23.65 3.89
C ALA A 145 -3.83 23.55 5.01
N GLU A 146 -4.17 22.33 5.42
CA GLU A 146 -5.11 22.08 6.52
C GLU A 146 -4.56 22.56 7.85
N ALA A 147 -3.28 22.29 8.14
CA ALA A 147 -2.64 22.76 9.36
C ALA A 147 -2.60 24.29 9.47
N LEU A 148 -2.34 24.98 8.35
CA LEU A 148 -2.35 26.45 8.30
C LEU A 148 -3.77 27.04 8.40
N THR A 149 -4.78 26.30 7.93
CA THR A 149 -6.18 26.78 7.89
C THR A 149 -6.94 26.46 9.18
N TYR A 150 -6.76 25.25 9.70
CA TYR A 150 -7.53 24.71 10.84
C TYR A 150 -6.70 24.47 12.09
N GLY A 151 -5.38 24.62 12.02
CA GLY A 151 -4.47 24.34 13.13
C GLY A 151 -4.13 22.86 13.33
N PHE A 152 -4.68 21.97 12.52
CA PHE A 152 -4.41 20.52 12.53
C PHE A 152 -4.68 19.92 11.15
N GLY A 153 -4.21 18.72 10.92
CA GLY A 153 -4.48 17.92 9.71
C GLY A 153 -4.14 16.47 9.97
N PRO A 154 -4.36 15.55 9.04
CA PRO A 154 -5.20 15.69 7.86
C PRO A 154 -6.67 15.32 8.13
N THR A 155 -7.61 16.00 7.48
CA THR A 155 -9.04 15.70 7.56
C THR A 155 -9.56 14.85 6.38
N VAL A 156 -8.67 14.40 5.52
CA VAL A 156 -8.97 13.69 4.26
C VAL A 156 -9.75 12.38 4.41
N TYR A 157 -9.84 11.85 5.63
CA TYR A 157 -10.52 10.58 5.92
C TYR A 157 -11.83 10.77 6.68
N THR A 158 -12.37 11.99 6.70
CA THR A 158 -13.67 12.26 7.31
C THR A 158 -14.78 11.81 6.38
N TYR A 159 -15.68 10.98 6.87
CA TYR A 159 -16.83 10.48 6.11
C TYR A 159 -18.06 11.33 6.38
N PRO A 160 -18.93 11.51 5.35
CA PRO A 160 -20.26 12.08 5.58
C PRO A 160 -21.03 11.20 6.57
N ILE A 161 -21.72 11.83 7.50
CA ILE A 161 -22.60 11.15 8.44
C ILE A 161 -24.04 11.31 7.92
N PRO A 162 -24.71 10.22 7.48
CA PRO A 162 -26.01 10.30 6.81
C PRO A 162 -27.07 11.08 7.59
N GLU A 163 -27.06 10.97 8.92
CA GLU A 163 -28.04 11.60 9.80
C GLU A 163 -27.85 13.13 9.92
N ILE A 164 -26.62 13.61 9.72
CA ILE A 164 -26.23 15.00 9.95
C ILE A 164 -25.94 15.75 8.65
N THR A 165 -25.26 15.07 7.71
CA THR A 165 -24.79 15.68 6.47
C THR A 165 -25.97 15.99 5.54
N LYS A 166 -26.18 17.26 5.23
CA LYS A 166 -27.27 17.70 4.36
C LYS A 166 -26.83 18.06 2.95
N CYS A 167 -25.53 18.30 2.76
CA CYS A 167 -24.97 18.65 1.46
C CYS A 167 -23.55 18.12 1.34
N ILE A 168 -23.21 17.56 0.19
CA ILE A 168 -21.86 17.10 -0.15
C ILE A 168 -21.46 17.77 -1.45
N ALA A 169 -20.35 18.51 -1.44
CA ALA A 169 -19.75 19.10 -2.64
C ALA A 169 -18.58 18.23 -3.11
N LEU A 170 -18.70 17.61 -4.28
CA LEU A 170 -17.65 16.84 -4.92
C LEU A 170 -16.89 17.75 -5.91
N ARG A 171 -15.60 18.00 -5.63
CA ARG A 171 -14.75 18.81 -6.50
C ARG A 171 -13.46 18.09 -6.85
N GLY A 172 -13.23 17.86 -8.14
CA GLY A 172 -12.01 17.17 -8.61
C GLY A 172 -11.88 15.74 -8.09
N MET A 173 -12.99 15.10 -7.75
CA MET A 173 -13.05 13.81 -7.09
C MET A 173 -13.89 12.81 -7.92
N ARG A 174 -13.45 11.58 -7.95
CA ARG A 174 -14.19 10.44 -8.55
C ARG A 174 -14.35 9.35 -7.48
N PRO A 175 -15.34 9.45 -6.58
CA PRO A 175 -15.50 8.53 -5.45
C PRO A 175 -15.57 7.07 -5.88
N SER A 176 -16.35 6.75 -6.92
CA SER A 176 -16.51 5.38 -7.42
C SER A 176 -15.20 4.68 -7.82
N ALA A 177 -14.15 5.44 -8.11
CA ALA A 177 -12.84 4.88 -8.48
C ALA A 177 -11.81 4.96 -7.36
N SER A 178 -11.75 6.10 -6.64
CA SER A 178 -10.69 6.36 -5.66
C SER A 178 -11.12 6.08 -4.22
N ALA A 179 -12.39 6.33 -3.90
CA ALA A 179 -12.94 6.18 -2.55
C ALA A 179 -14.38 5.63 -2.60
N PRO A 180 -14.58 4.37 -3.03
CA PRO A 180 -15.92 3.83 -3.31
C PRO A 180 -16.84 3.75 -2.10
N LEU A 181 -16.32 3.94 -0.90
CA LEU A 181 -17.12 3.96 0.34
C LEU A 181 -17.87 5.28 0.55
N LEU A 182 -17.47 6.37 -0.11
CA LEU A 182 -18.09 7.70 0.02
C LEU A 182 -19.43 7.80 -0.67
#